data_a7fb0408dd45ad533d48a6b40be82896
#
_entry.id   a7fb0408dd45ad533d48a6b40be82896
#
_cell.length_a   1.000
_cell.length_b   1.000
_cell.length_c   1.000
_cell.angle_alpha   90.00
_cell.angle_beta   90.00
_cell.angle_gamma   90.00
#
_symmetry.space_group_name_H-M   'P 1'
#
loop_
_entity.id
_entity.type
_entity.pdbx_description
1 polymer ?
#
loop_
_entity_poly.entity_id
_entity_poly.type
_entity_poly.pdbx_seq_one_letter_code
_entity_poly.pdbx_strand_id
1 'polypeptide(L)'
;MTTPELPEGDIPTNWGRWGADDQFGTLNFITDAVRARAVAAATAGRVVSLAFPVTPVPLAGPVPFGASPAPAAVLQVLSYNGSPARAITDVLLLNTHHVGMTHIDALVHLPAGDQVYPGIPLSTAVSLGRVTHGSTAAFAAGITTRGVFLDLAPGDQLDSGHEVTGRDLDEAEARAGSRVESGDALVVRAGWRVSHELTEAVPAMTLDAVLWMADREVSVYAGDIGDRPPVPPGGPMIMHQVALPLLGMPLIDGPDVSALAATCTELGRHDFLFVVAPMAVTGATGLPVNPLAIF
;
A
#
# COMPACT_ATOMS: atom_id res chain seq x y z
N MET A 1 -17.07 20.46 1.54
CA MET A 1 -16.13 19.80 2.48
C MET A 1 -14.80 20.48 2.25
N THR A 2 -14.22 21.08 3.26
CA THR A 2 -12.85 21.63 3.17
C THR A 2 -11.87 20.46 3.12
N THR A 3 -10.97 20.46 2.15
CA THR A 3 -9.86 19.51 2.12
C THR A 3 -9.07 19.68 3.41
N PRO A 4 -8.67 18.60 4.09
CA PRO A 4 -7.83 18.72 5.28
C PRO A 4 -6.56 19.48 4.93
N GLU A 5 -6.23 20.48 5.73
CA GLU A 5 -4.99 21.23 5.56
C GLU A 5 -3.82 20.30 5.96
N LEU A 6 -2.82 20.24 5.09
CA LEU A 6 -1.54 19.63 5.43
C LEU A 6 -0.88 20.42 6.59
N PRO A 7 -0.04 19.79 7.41
CA PRO A 7 0.73 20.50 8.43
C PRO A 7 1.45 21.69 7.82
N GLU A 8 1.50 22.84 8.55
CA GLU A 8 2.27 24.00 8.13
C GLU A 8 3.77 23.61 8.05
N GLY A 9 4.38 23.94 6.91
CA GLY A 9 5.82 23.72 6.66
C GLY A 9 6.09 23.42 5.18
N ASP A 10 7.35 23.55 4.78
CA ASP A 10 7.81 23.18 3.44
C ASP A 10 7.92 21.64 3.34
N ILE A 11 6.83 20.98 2.97
CA ILE A 11 6.86 19.55 2.69
C ILE A 11 7.51 19.33 1.31
N PRO A 12 8.58 18.52 1.22
CA PRO A 12 9.24 18.29 -0.05
C PRO A 12 8.31 17.60 -1.04
N THR A 13 8.50 17.90 -2.33
CA THR A 13 7.80 17.24 -3.42
C THR A 13 8.79 16.66 -4.42
N ASN A 14 8.41 15.59 -5.10
CA ASN A 14 9.11 15.07 -6.26
C ASN A 14 8.53 15.61 -7.59
N TRP A 15 7.71 16.65 -7.52
CA TRP A 15 7.10 17.24 -8.72
C TRP A 15 8.17 17.75 -9.69
N GLY A 16 8.07 17.33 -10.94
CA GLY A 16 8.99 17.69 -11.99
C GLY A 16 10.37 16.98 -11.93
N ARG A 17 10.66 16.21 -10.88
CA ARG A 17 11.95 15.49 -10.74
C ARG A 17 12.22 14.54 -11.91
N TRP A 18 11.19 13.89 -12.42
CA TRP A 18 11.26 12.94 -13.56
C TRP A 18 10.43 13.41 -14.76
N GLY A 19 10.07 14.69 -14.81
CA GLY A 19 9.27 15.30 -15.85
C GLY A 19 7.85 15.60 -15.41
N ALA A 20 7.18 16.49 -16.16
CA ALA A 20 5.84 16.98 -15.82
C ALA A 20 4.73 15.93 -16.03
N ASP A 21 4.98 14.93 -16.87
CA ASP A 21 4.01 13.87 -17.20
C ASP A 21 4.35 12.54 -16.54
N ASP A 22 5.30 12.52 -15.58
CA ASP A 22 5.69 11.29 -14.89
C ASP A 22 4.51 10.66 -14.13
N GLN A 23 4.37 9.35 -14.21
CA GLN A 23 3.35 8.56 -13.53
C GLN A 23 3.94 7.44 -12.65
N PHE A 24 5.27 7.37 -12.56
CA PHE A 24 5.97 6.33 -11.80
C PHE A 24 6.34 6.80 -10.38
N GLY A 25 6.53 8.10 -10.19
CA GLY A 25 6.92 8.67 -8.92
C GLY A 25 8.20 8.05 -8.38
N THR A 26 8.20 7.66 -7.11
CA THR A 26 9.36 7.04 -6.45
C THR A 26 9.78 5.70 -7.04
N LEU A 27 8.94 5.04 -7.85
CA LEU A 27 9.35 3.84 -8.59
C LEU A 27 10.49 4.12 -9.58
N ASN A 28 10.72 5.37 -9.98
CA ASN A 28 11.87 5.77 -10.77
C ASN A 28 13.21 5.55 -10.05
N PHE A 29 13.23 5.40 -8.72
CA PHE A 29 14.43 5.00 -7.98
C PHE A 29 14.81 3.53 -8.20
N ILE A 30 13.91 2.70 -8.73
CA ILE A 30 14.16 1.30 -9.01
C ILE A 30 14.93 1.19 -10.34
N THR A 31 16.23 1.38 -10.28
CA THR A 31 17.12 1.23 -11.44
C THR A 31 17.41 -0.25 -11.72
N ASP A 32 18.06 -0.54 -12.86
CA ASP A 32 18.50 -1.91 -13.17
C ASP A 32 19.50 -2.44 -12.14
N ALA A 33 20.35 -1.57 -11.58
CA ALA A 33 21.28 -1.93 -10.51
C ALA A 33 20.55 -2.30 -9.21
N VAL A 34 19.47 -1.56 -8.87
CA VAL A 34 18.62 -1.87 -7.72
C VAL A 34 17.92 -3.21 -7.93
N ARG A 35 17.38 -3.47 -9.11
CA ARG A 35 16.76 -4.78 -9.45
C ARG A 35 17.77 -5.92 -9.37
N ALA A 36 18.97 -5.74 -9.89
CA ALA A 36 20.03 -6.76 -9.83
C ALA A 36 20.41 -7.08 -8.37
N ARG A 37 20.53 -6.06 -7.51
CA ARG A 37 20.75 -6.24 -6.06
C ARG A 37 19.59 -7.01 -5.41
N ALA A 38 18.36 -6.68 -5.77
CA ALA A 38 17.17 -7.34 -5.26
C ALA A 38 17.14 -8.84 -5.62
N VAL A 39 17.44 -9.17 -6.88
CA VAL A 39 17.50 -10.58 -7.34
C VAL A 39 18.60 -11.34 -6.60
N ALA A 40 19.75 -10.71 -6.33
CA ALA A 40 20.84 -11.31 -5.56
C ALA A 40 20.47 -11.59 -4.10
N ALA A 41 19.42 -10.97 -3.57
CA ALA A 41 18.91 -11.24 -2.23
C ALA A 41 18.08 -12.54 -2.13
N ALA A 42 17.58 -13.11 -3.24
CA ALA A 42 16.77 -14.32 -3.27
C ALA A 42 17.67 -15.57 -3.29
N THR A 43 18.16 -16.01 -2.14
CA THR A 43 19.18 -17.10 -2.03
C THR A 43 18.70 -18.33 -1.27
N ALA A 44 17.64 -18.23 -0.47
CA ALA A 44 17.13 -19.32 0.37
C ALA A 44 16.00 -20.13 -0.29
N GLY A 45 15.44 -19.66 -1.40
CA GLY A 45 14.31 -20.31 -2.09
C GLY A 45 13.00 -20.30 -1.28
N ARG A 46 12.88 -19.43 -0.28
CA ARG A 46 11.68 -19.26 0.54
C ARG A 46 10.82 -18.13 -0.02
N VAL A 47 9.52 -18.38 -0.17
CA VAL A 47 8.54 -17.37 -0.62
C VAL A 47 7.50 -17.13 0.47
N VAL A 48 7.22 -15.87 0.76
CA VAL A 48 6.19 -15.44 1.72
C VAL A 48 5.20 -14.53 1.01
N SER A 49 3.92 -14.87 1.06
CA SER A 49 2.81 -14.01 0.61
C SER A 49 2.52 -12.97 1.68
N LEU A 50 2.34 -11.72 1.27
CA LEU A 50 2.00 -10.60 2.16
C LEU A 50 0.53 -10.16 2.00
N ALA A 51 -0.34 -11.00 1.47
CA ALA A 51 -1.75 -10.68 1.32
C ALA A 51 -2.60 -11.51 2.28
N PHE A 52 -3.58 -10.85 2.91
CA PHE A 52 -4.65 -11.56 3.60
C PHE A 52 -5.55 -12.28 2.59
N PRO A 53 -6.00 -13.51 2.90
CA PRO A 53 -7.04 -14.16 2.11
C PRO A 53 -8.35 -13.39 2.24
N VAL A 54 -9.03 -13.18 1.12
CA VAL A 54 -10.34 -12.52 1.07
C VAL A 54 -11.40 -13.56 0.72
N THR A 55 -12.43 -13.68 1.57
CA THR A 55 -13.58 -14.54 1.29
C THR A 55 -14.66 -13.71 0.60
N PRO A 56 -15.01 -14.01 -0.66
CA PRO A 56 -16.09 -13.32 -1.35
C PRO A 56 -17.44 -13.57 -0.69
N VAL A 57 -18.31 -12.56 -0.73
CA VAL A 57 -19.72 -12.67 -0.32
C VAL A 57 -20.57 -12.88 -1.57
N PRO A 58 -21.52 -13.83 -1.58
CA PRO A 58 -22.44 -13.98 -2.71
C PRO A 58 -23.24 -12.69 -2.95
N LEU A 59 -23.33 -12.27 -4.21
CA LEU A 59 -24.16 -11.11 -4.63
C LEU A 59 -25.64 -11.56 -4.72
N ALA A 60 -26.16 -12.31 -3.81
CA ALA A 60 -27.54 -12.72 -3.85
C ALA A 60 -28.06 -12.96 -2.43
N GLY A 61 -29.14 -12.34 -2.15
CA GLY A 61 -29.93 -12.51 -0.93
C GLY A 61 -30.65 -11.22 -0.59
N PRO A 62 -31.89 -11.30 -0.12
CA PRO A 62 -32.58 -10.13 0.38
C PRO A 62 -31.80 -9.60 1.58
N VAL A 63 -31.38 -8.34 1.50
CA VAL A 63 -30.90 -7.63 2.68
C VAL A 63 -32.08 -7.52 3.65
N PRO A 64 -31.94 -7.89 4.93
CA PRO A 64 -33.00 -7.73 5.90
C PRO A 64 -33.52 -6.28 5.89
N PHE A 65 -34.82 -6.09 5.95
CA PHE A 65 -35.44 -4.78 5.94
C PHE A 65 -34.85 -3.91 7.07
N GLY A 66 -34.35 -2.72 6.71
CA GLY A 66 -33.73 -1.81 7.67
C GLY A 66 -32.24 -2.08 7.95
N ALA A 67 -31.66 -3.14 7.41
CA ALA A 67 -30.21 -3.36 7.49
C ALA A 67 -29.51 -2.75 6.28
N SER A 68 -28.46 -1.95 6.54
CA SER A 68 -27.49 -1.60 5.51
C SER A 68 -26.44 -2.69 5.47
N PRO A 69 -26.21 -3.37 4.34
CA PRO A 69 -25.12 -4.34 4.29
C PRO A 69 -23.81 -3.60 4.53
N ALA A 70 -22.97 -4.14 5.41
CA ALA A 70 -21.60 -3.68 5.50
C ALA A 70 -20.94 -3.79 4.11
N PRO A 71 -20.16 -2.79 3.68
CA PRO A 71 -19.44 -2.90 2.41
C PRO A 71 -18.61 -4.18 2.42
N ALA A 72 -18.80 -5.04 1.43
CA ALA A 72 -17.98 -6.23 1.27
C ALA A 72 -16.73 -5.90 0.47
N ALA A 73 -15.61 -6.51 0.84
CA ALA A 73 -14.36 -6.38 0.07
C ALA A 73 -14.52 -6.94 -1.34
N VAL A 74 -15.19 -8.10 -1.46
CA VAL A 74 -15.46 -8.78 -2.73
C VAL A 74 -16.87 -9.36 -2.73
N LEU A 75 -17.62 -9.08 -3.80
CA LEU A 75 -18.87 -9.75 -4.12
C LEU A 75 -18.64 -10.72 -5.27
N GLN A 76 -19.27 -11.90 -5.22
CA GLN A 76 -19.12 -12.95 -6.21
C GLN A 76 -20.45 -13.39 -6.78
N VAL A 77 -20.52 -13.56 -8.09
CA VAL A 77 -21.59 -14.23 -8.80
C VAL A 77 -21.03 -15.46 -9.50
N LEU A 78 -21.47 -16.65 -9.08
CA LEU A 78 -21.09 -17.90 -9.74
C LEU A 78 -22.01 -18.20 -10.91
N SER A 79 -21.47 -18.70 -12.00
CA SER A 79 -22.17 -19.15 -13.19
C SER A 79 -21.75 -20.56 -13.56
N TYR A 80 -22.72 -21.37 -13.95
CA TYR A 80 -22.51 -22.76 -14.39
C TYR A 80 -22.82 -22.85 -15.88
N ASN A 81 -21.89 -23.40 -16.66
CA ASN A 81 -22.08 -23.62 -18.09
C ASN A 81 -22.34 -25.11 -18.35
N GLY A 82 -23.52 -25.40 -18.96
CA GLY A 82 -23.94 -26.76 -19.31
C GLY A 82 -24.80 -27.46 -18.22
N SER A 83 -25.45 -28.56 -18.62
CA SER A 83 -26.21 -29.43 -17.72
C SER A 83 -25.94 -30.91 -18.12
N PRO A 84 -25.15 -31.67 -17.34
CA PRO A 84 -24.41 -31.23 -16.14
C PRO A 84 -23.38 -30.13 -16.42
N ALA A 85 -23.01 -29.41 -15.37
CA ALA A 85 -22.05 -28.31 -15.51
C ALA A 85 -20.69 -28.79 -16.08
N ARG A 86 -20.26 -28.15 -17.16
CA ARG A 86 -18.95 -28.42 -17.83
C ARG A 86 -17.89 -27.40 -17.45
N ALA A 87 -18.31 -26.21 -17.02
CA ALA A 87 -17.44 -25.16 -16.53
C ALA A 87 -18.15 -24.39 -15.41
N ILE A 88 -17.37 -23.92 -14.46
CA ILE A 88 -17.77 -22.99 -13.41
C ILE A 88 -16.97 -21.72 -13.64
N THR A 89 -17.66 -20.60 -13.75
CA THR A 89 -17.07 -19.28 -13.93
C THR A 89 -17.66 -18.32 -12.91
N ASP A 90 -17.00 -17.20 -12.70
CA ASP A 90 -17.48 -16.17 -11.79
C ASP A 90 -17.27 -14.76 -12.32
N VAL A 91 -18.02 -13.84 -11.72
CA VAL A 91 -17.81 -12.39 -11.79
C VAL A 91 -17.48 -11.92 -10.38
N LEU A 92 -16.39 -11.20 -10.24
CA LEU A 92 -15.99 -10.58 -8.98
C LEU A 92 -16.18 -9.07 -9.09
N LEU A 93 -16.86 -8.48 -8.11
CA LEU A 93 -16.95 -7.04 -7.91
C LEU A 93 -16.05 -6.70 -6.72
N LEU A 94 -15.04 -5.87 -6.96
CA LEU A 94 -14.00 -5.54 -6.00
C LEU A 94 -14.20 -4.13 -5.45
N ASN A 95 -14.18 -3.99 -4.12
CA ASN A 95 -14.01 -2.71 -3.46
C ASN A 95 -12.50 -2.52 -3.18
N THR A 96 -11.80 -1.86 -4.10
CA THR A 96 -10.33 -1.87 -4.16
C THR A 96 -9.62 -1.24 -2.97
N HIS A 97 -10.27 -0.35 -2.24
CA HIS A 97 -9.73 0.32 -1.04
C HIS A 97 -10.39 -0.17 0.26
N HIS A 98 -10.89 -1.41 0.26
CA HIS A 98 -11.52 -1.97 1.46
C HIS A 98 -10.44 -2.38 2.48
N VAL A 99 -10.61 -1.95 3.73
CA VAL A 99 -9.65 -2.20 4.83
C VAL A 99 -9.35 -3.69 5.11
N GLY A 100 -10.23 -4.60 4.69
CA GLY A 100 -10.04 -6.05 4.80
C GLY A 100 -9.30 -6.68 3.62
N MET A 101 -8.73 -5.89 2.71
CA MET A 101 -8.09 -6.36 1.49
C MET A 101 -6.73 -5.71 1.32
N THR A 102 -5.70 -6.53 1.16
CA THR A 102 -4.38 -6.03 0.77
C THR A 102 -4.44 -5.43 -0.63
N HIS A 103 -4.14 -4.15 -0.78
CA HIS A 103 -4.25 -3.42 -2.03
C HIS A 103 -3.11 -2.42 -2.22
N ILE A 104 -2.86 -2.07 -3.48
CA ILE A 104 -1.93 -0.99 -3.83
C ILE A 104 -2.72 0.23 -4.26
N ASP A 105 -2.32 1.39 -3.76
CA ASP A 105 -2.86 2.68 -4.14
C ASP A 105 -2.11 3.29 -5.32
N ALA A 106 -2.86 3.81 -6.27
CA ALA A 106 -2.35 4.61 -7.37
C ALA A 106 -2.09 6.06 -6.92
N LEU A 107 -1.19 6.76 -7.60
CA LEU A 107 -0.81 8.13 -7.25
C LEU A 107 -1.98 9.14 -7.35
N VAL A 108 -3.03 8.80 -8.10
CA VAL A 108 -4.26 9.59 -8.22
C VAL A 108 -5.26 9.35 -7.09
N HIS A 109 -5.04 8.33 -6.23
CA HIS A 109 -6.03 7.91 -5.24
C HIS A 109 -6.41 9.04 -4.28
N LEU A 110 -5.43 9.75 -3.75
CA LEU A 110 -5.67 10.87 -2.83
C LEU A 110 -4.98 12.15 -3.32
N PRO A 111 -5.71 13.26 -3.52
CA PRO A 111 -5.11 14.53 -3.90
C PRO A 111 -4.59 15.30 -2.69
N ALA A 112 -3.60 16.18 -2.90
CA ALA A 112 -3.24 17.27 -2.01
C ALA A 112 -3.89 18.56 -2.54
N GLY A 113 -4.87 19.09 -1.79
CA GLY A 113 -5.70 20.17 -2.29
C GLY A 113 -6.49 19.75 -3.54
N ASP A 114 -6.20 20.37 -4.66
CA ASP A 114 -6.80 20.07 -5.97
C ASP A 114 -5.82 19.44 -6.97
N GLN A 115 -4.67 18.94 -6.48
CA GLN A 115 -3.60 18.42 -7.32
C GLN A 115 -3.25 16.97 -6.94
N VAL A 116 -2.89 16.20 -7.97
CA VAL A 116 -2.30 14.86 -7.84
C VAL A 116 -0.88 14.87 -8.40
N TYR A 117 -0.10 13.84 -8.08
CA TYR A 117 1.26 13.72 -8.59
C TYR A 117 1.32 13.78 -10.13
N PRO A 118 2.27 14.51 -10.72
CA PRO A 118 3.30 15.40 -10.17
C PRO A 118 2.90 16.89 -10.21
N GLY A 119 1.81 17.28 -9.60
CA GLY A 119 1.27 18.63 -9.59
C GLY A 119 0.21 18.88 -10.66
N ILE A 120 -0.40 17.82 -11.16
CA ILE A 120 -1.47 17.91 -12.17
C ILE A 120 -2.81 18.22 -11.47
N PRO A 121 -3.60 19.19 -11.98
CA PRO A 121 -4.93 19.44 -11.43
C PRO A 121 -5.80 18.18 -11.45
N LEU A 122 -6.48 17.88 -10.35
CA LEU A 122 -7.37 16.72 -10.22
C LEU A 122 -8.43 16.69 -11.34
N SER A 123 -8.95 17.85 -11.75
CA SER A 123 -9.90 17.97 -12.86
C SER A 123 -9.32 17.57 -14.23
N THR A 124 -8.00 17.57 -14.37
CA THR A 124 -7.29 17.07 -15.55
C THR A 124 -7.05 15.57 -15.44
N ALA A 125 -6.56 15.11 -14.27
CA ALA A 125 -6.27 13.70 -14.03
C ALA A 125 -7.52 12.83 -13.98
N VAL A 126 -8.67 13.41 -13.57
CA VAL A 126 -9.98 12.73 -13.53
C VAL A 126 -10.99 13.55 -14.31
N SER A 127 -11.35 13.10 -15.49
CA SER A 127 -12.27 13.80 -16.37
C SER A 127 -13.39 12.88 -16.84
N LEU A 128 -14.64 13.35 -16.85
CA LEU A 128 -15.83 12.61 -17.28
C LEU A 128 -15.96 11.22 -16.60
N GLY A 129 -15.59 11.14 -15.32
CA GLY A 129 -15.64 9.89 -14.55
C GLY A 129 -14.58 8.86 -14.94
N ARG A 130 -13.51 9.29 -15.60
CA ARG A 130 -12.37 8.43 -15.98
C ARG A 130 -11.08 9.02 -15.43
N VAL A 131 -10.23 8.14 -14.91
CA VAL A 131 -8.85 8.48 -14.56
C VAL A 131 -8.00 8.42 -15.82
N THR A 132 -7.33 9.51 -16.13
CA THR A 132 -6.49 9.68 -17.32
C THR A 132 -5.00 9.80 -16.98
N HIS A 133 -4.67 10.02 -15.69
CA HIS A 133 -3.30 10.17 -15.20
C HIS A 133 -3.14 9.54 -13.82
N GLY A 134 -1.96 8.95 -13.54
CA GLY A 134 -1.59 8.45 -12.22
C GLY A 134 -2.34 7.20 -11.74
N SER A 135 -2.94 6.40 -12.65
CA SER A 135 -3.62 5.14 -12.31
C SER A 135 -2.64 3.99 -12.10
N THR A 136 -3.11 2.88 -11.51
CA THR A 136 -2.31 1.66 -11.31
C THR A 136 -1.77 1.05 -12.60
N ALA A 137 -2.32 1.43 -13.78
CA ALA A 137 -1.80 0.99 -15.08
C ALA A 137 -0.34 1.41 -15.30
N ALA A 138 0.13 2.49 -14.66
CA ALA A 138 1.53 2.87 -14.68
C ALA A 138 2.45 1.79 -14.07
N PHE A 139 1.92 0.97 -13.16
CA PHE A 139 2.66 -0.07 -12.46
C PHE A 139 2.54 -1.46 -13.12
N ALA A 140 1.94 -1.55 -14.31
CA ALA A 140 1.64 -2.83 -14.98
C ALA A 140 2.89 -3.66 -15.33
N ALA A 141 4.06 -3.03 -15.44
CA ALA A 141 5.33 -3.75 -15.60
C ALA A 141 5.76 -4.53 -14.34
N GLY A 142 5.05 -4.32 -13.23
CA GLY A 142 5.37 -4.85 -11.93
C GLY A 142 6.42 -4.03 -11.19
N ILE A 143 6.38 -4.11 -9.87
CA ILE A 143 7.37 -3.52 -8.96
C ILE A 143 8.25 -4.67 -8.48
N THR A 144 9.53 -4.63 -8.85
CA THR A 144 10.52 -5.62 -8.48
C THR A 144 11.73 -4.88 -7.93
N THR A 145 11.96 -5.00 -6.62
CA THR A 145 13.04 -4.30 -5.92
C THR A 145 13.49 -5.08 -4.69
N ARG A 146 14.52 -4.61 -3.99
CA ARG A 146 14.85 -5.14 -2.66
C ARG A 146 13.80 -4.65 -1.66
N GLY A 147 13.24 -5.56 -0.86
CA GLY A 147 12.44 -5.22 0.30
C GLY A 147 13.30 -5.21 1.55
N VAL A 148 13.06 -4.25 2.44
CA VAL A 148 13.62 -4.21 3.79
C VAL A 148 12.47 -4.25 4.79
N PHE A 149 12.48 -5.22 5.68
CA PHE A 149 11.48 -5.40 6.71
C PHE A 149 11.90 -4.78 8.03
N LEU A 150 11.12 -3.83 8.52
CA LEU A 150 11.28 -3.19 9.82
C LEU A 150 10.16 -3.60 10.77
N ASP A 151 10.49 -4.36 11.81
CA ASP A 151 9.57 -4.71 12.89
C ASP A 151 9.67 -3.67 14.00
N LEU A 152 8.62 -2.87 14.17
CA LEU A 152 8.55 -1.82 15.19
C LEU A 152 8.25 -2.40 16.58
N ALA A 153 7.62 -3.58 16.64
CA ALA A 153 7.21 -4.24 17.88
C ALA A 153 7.51 -5.75 17.85
N PRO A 154 8.79 -6.16 17.90
CA PRO A 154 9.16 -7.58 17.81
C PRO A 154 8.47 -8.44 18.85
N GLY A 155 7.68 -9.43 18.39
CA GLY A 155 6.97 -10.38 19.26
C GLY A 155 5.69 -9.84 19.91
N ASP A 156 5.33 -8.58 19.68
CA ASP A 156 4.17 -7.90 20.27
C ASP A 156 3.50 -6.96 19.25
N GLN A 157 2.76 -5.98 19.71
CA GLN A 157 2.19 -4.87 18.94
C GLN A 157 2.56 -3.52 19.57
N LEU A 158 2.59 -2.46 18.76
CA LEU A 158 2.75 -1.10 19.28
C LEU A 158 1.55 -0.71 20.15
N ASP A 159 1.78 0.17 21.10
CA ASP A 159 0.71 0.74 21.93
C ASP A 159 -0.33 1.46 21.08
N SER A 160 -1.59 1.39 21.53
CA SER A 160 -2.70 2.12 20.90
C SER A 160 -2.37 3.60 20.77
N GLY A 161 -2.54 4.13 19.55
CA GLY A 161 -2.31 5.53 19.24
C GLY A 161 -0.85 5.97 19.20
N HIS A 162 0.12 5.05 19.22
CA HIS A 162 1.54 5.40 19.07
C HIS A 162 1.78 6.19 17.77
N GLU A 163 2.55 7.26 17.88
CA GLU A 163 2.96 8.09 16.75
C GLU A 163 4.34 7.66 16.29
N VAL A 164 4.39 6.92 15.17
CA VAL A 164 5.63 6.41 14.62
C VAL A 164 6.43 7.56 13.99
N THR A 165 7.65 7.73 14.45
CA THR A 165 8.59 8.75 14.00
C THR A 165 9.73 8.15 13.17
N GLY A 166 10.54 9.00 12.51
CA GLY A 166 11.78 8.57 11.84
C GLY A 166 12.76 7.90 12.80
N ARG A 167 12.74 8.30 14.09
CA ARG A 167 13.56 7.64 15.12
C ARG A 167 13.13 6.20 15.37
N ASP A 168 11.84 5.90 15.40
CA ASP A 168 11.33 4.53 15.57
C ASP A 168 11.80 3.67 14.39
N LEU A 169 11.81 4.24 13.17
CA LEU A 169 12.30 3.58 11.96
C LEU A 169 13.81 3.36 12.01
N ASP A 170 14.61 4.34 12.46
CA ASP A 170 16.06 4.19 12.65
C ASP A 170 16.38 3.09 13.69
N GLU A 171 15.65 3.05 14.79
CA GLU A 171 15.83 2.02 15.82
C GLU A 171 15.46 0.62 15.30
N ALA A 172 14.40 0.52 14.49
CA ALA A 172 14.02 -0.76 13.85
C ALA A 172 15.04 -1.18 12.78
N GLU A 173 15.55 -0.23 11.98
CA GLU A 173 16.62 -0.45 11.00
C GLU A 173 17.89 -0.99 11.67
N ALA A 174 18.29 -0.39 12.78
CA ALA A 174 19.43 -0.85 13.57
C ALA A 174 19.24 -2.27 14.12
N ARG A 175 18.02 -2.62 14.58
CA ARG A 175 17.70 -3.98 15.03
C ARG A 175 17.69 -4.98 13.88
N ALA A 176 17.18 -4.59 12.72
CA ALA A 176 17.14 -5.43 11.52
C ALA A 176 18.53 -5.73 10.94
N GLY A 177 19.52 -4.89 11.22
CA GLY A 177 20.85 -5.00 10.62
C GLY A 177 20.85 -4.81 9.09
N SER A 178 19.77 -4.29 8.53
CA SER A 178 19.59 -4.06 7.09
C SER A 178 19.15 -2.62 6.88
N ARG A 179 20.02 -1.81 6.27
CA ARG A 179 19.72 -0.41 5.98
C ARG A 179 18.78 -0.29 4.78
N VAL A 180 17.80 0.61 4.88
CA VAL A 180 16.96 1.04 3.75
C VAL A 180 17.76 1.96 2.84
N GLU A 181 17.82 1.63 1.57
CA GLU A 181 18.57 2.36 0.55
C GLU A 181 17.65 2.80 -0.59
N SER A 182 18.15 3.75 -1.41
CA SER A 182 17.42 4.26 -2.56
C SER A 182 16.86 3.13 -3.44
N GLY A 183 15.58 3.21 -3.73
CA GLY A 183 14.83 2.27 -4.55
C GLY A 183 14.32 1.02 -3.81
N ASP A 184 14.59 0.86 -2.52
CA ASP A 184 14.05 -0.26 -1.76
C ASP A 184 12.54 -0.11 -1.50
N ALA A 185 11.85 -1.22 -1.36
CA ALA A 185 10.54 -1.29 -0.75
C ALA A 185 10.69 -1.34 0.78
N LEU A 186 10.00 -0.45 1.48
CA LEU A 186 9.93 -0.48 2.94
C LEU A 186 8.71 -1.30 3.37
N VAL A 187 8.94 -2.39 4.10
CA VAL A 187 7.88 -3.20 4.68
C VAL A 187 7.89 -3.05 6.19
N VAL A 188 6.80 -2.57 6.78
CA VAL A 188 6.72 -2.25 8.21
C VAL A 188 5.69 -3.11 8.91
N ARG A 189 6.04 -3.58 10.11
CA ARG A 189 5.15 -4.26 11.04
C ARG A 189 5.04 -3.47 12.34
N ALA A 190 3.82 -3.15 12.73
CA ALA A 190 3.47 -2.61 14.03
C ALA A 190 2.67 -3.63 14.89
N GLY A 191 2.26 -4.74 14.29
CA GLY A 191 1.48 -5.79 14.94
C GLY A 191 -0.02 -5.53 14.94
N TRP A 192 -0.51 -4.60 14.11
CA TRP A 192 -1.92 -4.23 14.04
C TRP A 192 -2.57 -4.78 12.76
N ARG A 193 -3.87 -5.02 12.86
CA ARG A 193 -4.72 -5.29 11.70
C ARG A 193 -5.87 -4.30 11.70
N VAL A 194 -5.86 -3.41 10.73
CA VAL A 194 -6.95 -2.43 10.58
C VAL A 194 -8.23 -3.15 10.17
N SER A 195 -9.33 -2.85 10.85
CA SER A 195 -10.66 -3.38 10.50
C SER A 195 -11.74 -2.35 10.84
N HIS A 196 -12.95 -2.53 10.31
CA HIS A 196 -14.11 -1.68 10.66
C HIS A 196 -14.59 -1.84 12.10
N GLU A 197 -14.13 -2.86 12.80
CA GLU A 197 -14.53 -3.18 14.19
C GLU A 197 -13.58 -2.59 15.23
N LEU A 198 -12.48 -1.93 14.80
CA LEU A 198 -11.54 -1.31 15.73
C LEU A 198 -12.17 -0.16 16.49
N THR A 199 -12.09 -0.23 17.81
CA THR A 199 -12.56 0.80 18.73
C THR A 199 -11.42 1.63 19.32
N GLU A 200 -10.19 1.15 19.20
CA GLU A 200 -8.97 1.79 19.67
C GLU A 200 -8.28 2.56 18.55
N ALA A 201 -7.52 3.60 18.93
CA ALA A 201 -6.72 4.34 17.97
C ALA A 201 -5.54 3.48 17.49
N VAL A 202 -5.46 3.23 16.18
CA VAL A 202 -4.32 2.52 15.58
C VAL A 202 -3.07 3.39 15.63
N PRO A 203 -1.87 2.83 15.82
CA PRO A 203 -0.62 3.55 15.58
C PRO A 203 -0.59 4.13 14.16
N ALA A 204 0.09 5.26 13.98
CA ALA A 204 0.13 5.92 12.69
C ALA A 204 1.52 6.50 12.38
N MET A 205 1.85 6.55 11.09
CA MET A 205 3.03 7.26 10.62
C MET A 205 2.84 8.77 10.78
N THR A 206 3.82 9.43 11.40
CA THR A 206 3.87 10.90 11.47
C THR A 206 4.45 11.47 10.19
N LEU A 207 4.37 12.80 10.02
CA LEU A 207 5.08 13.48 8.93
C LEU A 207 6.59 13.20 8.99
N ASP A 208 7.18 13.17 10.18
CA ASP A 208 8.61 12.88 10.38
C ASP A 208 8.98 11.48 9.82
N ALA A 209 8.15 10.45 10.06
CA ALA A 209 8.35 9.13 9.49
C ALA A 209 8.24 9.14 7.94
N VAL A 210 7.30 9.89 7.38
CA VAL A 210 7.15 10.01 5.92
C VAL A 210 8.34 10.75 5.30
N LEU A 211 8.84 11.79 5.96
CA LEU A 211 10.04 12.51 5.52
C LEU A 211 11.29 11.62 5.60
N TRP A 212 11.41 10.78 6.63
CA TRP A 212 12.46 9.76 6.73
C TRP A 212 12.44 8.82 5.51
N MET A 213 11.24 8.38 5.07
CA MET A 213 11.10 7.56 3.85
C MET A 213 11.52 8.33 2.60
N ALA A 214 11.19 9.62 2.51
CA ALA A 214 11.60 10.48 1.39
C ALA A 214 13.13 10.65 1.33
N ASP A 215 13.77 10.89 2.46
CA ASP A 215 15.24 11.03 2.56
C ASP A 215 15.98 9.73 2.19
N ARG A 216 15.37 8.57 2.44
CA ARG A 216 15.89 7.25 2.07
C ARG A 216 15.55 6.85 0.63
N GLU A 217 14.80 7.69 -0.08
CA GLU A 217 14.33 7.42 -1.44
C GLU A 217 13.59 6.06 -1.54
N VAL A 218 12.72 5.80 -0.55
CA VAL A 218 11.85 4.61 -0.55
C VAL A 218 11.01 4.58 -1.81
N SER A 219 11.00 3.46 -2.52
CA SER A 219 10.27 3.33 -3.79
C SER A 219 8.79 3.01 -3.61
N VAL A 220 8.45 2.20 -2.61
CA VAL A 220 7.09 1.80 -2.26
C VAL A 220 7.04 1.46 -0.77
N TYR A 221 5.96 1.84 -0.11
CA TYR A 221 5.69 1.46 1.27
C TYR A 221 4.66 0.34 1.32
N ALA A 222 4.84 -0.60 2.25
CA ALA A 222 3.87 -1.63 2.59
C ALA A 222 3.86 -1.82 4.11
N GLY A 223 2.73 -1.60 4.77
CA GLY A 223 2.68 -1.72 6.22
C GLY A 223 1.30 -2.07 6.76
N ASP A 224 1.28 -2.71 7.93
CA ASP A 224 0.05 -2.98 8.68
C ASP A 224 -0.50 -1.74 9.40
N ILE A 225 0.22 -0.62 9.32
CA ILE A 225 -0.21 0.72 9.73
C ILE A 225 0.09 1.74 8.63
N GLY A 226 -0.61 2.86 8.66
CA GLY A 226 -0.43 4.01 7.77
C GLY A 226 -0.93 5.27 8.44
N ASP A 227 -2.11 5.75 8.04
CA ASP A 227 -2.85 6.76 8.78
C ASP A 227 -3.62 6.15 9.95
N ARG A 228 -4.06 6.99 10.89
CA ARG A 228 -4.78 6.56 12.09
C ARG A 228 -6.29 6.45 11.83
N PRO A 229 -6.87 5.26 11.64
CA PRO A 229 -8.31 5.10 11.69
C PRO A 229 -8.82 5.07 13.16
N PRO A 230 -10.08 5.47 13.42
CA PRO A 230 -10.95 6.10 12.43
C PRO A 230 -10.52 7.54 12.13
N VAL A 231 -10.37 7.86 10.86
CA VAL A 231 -10.10 9.24 10.45
C VAL A 231 -11.44 9.99 10.52
N PRO A 232 -11.59 11.03 11.35
CA PRO A 232 -12.80 11.82 11.35
C PRO A 232 -13.00 12.49 9.97
N PRO A 233 -14.26 12.75 9.54
CA PRO A 233 -14.51 13.44 8.29
C PRO A 233 -13.70 14.74 8.23
N GLY A 234 -12.80 14.85 7.23
CA GLY A 234 -11.89 15.98 7.09
C GLY A 234 -10.68 15.97 8.04
N GLY A 235 -10.41 14.87 8.72
CA GLY A 235 -9.16 14.68 9.48
C GLY A 235 -7.95 14.43 8.58
N PRO A 236 -6.74 14.70 9.07
CA PRO A 236 -5.53 14.53 8.29
C PRO A 236 -5.24 13.04 8.06
N MET A 237 -4.87 12.72 6.81
CA MET A 237 -4.33 11.42 6.38
C MET A 237 -2.89 11.65 5.93
N ILE A 238 -2.00 11.90 6.89
CA ILE A 238 -0.64 12.40 6.63
C ILE A 238 0.13 11.48 5.69
N MET A 239 0.06 10.17 5.93
CA MET A 239 0.77 9.19 5.09
C MET A 239 0.28 9.28 3.65
N HIS A 240 -1.01 9.17 3.41
CA HIS A 240 -1.56 9.21 2.05
C HIS A 240 -1.43 10.58 1.40
N GLN A 241 -1.70 11.66 2.14
CA GLN A 241 -1.68 13.03 1.59
C GLN A 241 -0.27 13.53 1.23
N VAL A 242 0.77 12.96 1.83
CA VAL A 242 2.15 13.31 1.50
C VAL A 242 2.74 12.29 0.53
N ALA A 243 2.61 11.00 0.81
CA ALA A 243 3.23 9.96 -0.01
C ALA A 243 2.72 9.95 -1.46
N LEU A 244 1.41 9.89 -1.64
CA LEU A 244 0.83 9.74 -2.99
C LEU A 244 0.97 11.01 -3.83
N PRO A 245 0.38 12.17 -3.43
CA PRO A 245 0.34 13.33 -4.31
C PRO A 245 1.61 14.16 -4.32
N LEU A 246 2.39 14.22 -3.24
CA LEU A 246 3.58 15.08 -3.16
C LEU A 246 4.86 14.31 -3.52
N LEU A 247 5.06 13.14 -2.93
CA LEU A 247 6.26 12.33 -3.18
C LEU A 247 6.12 11.40 -4.40
N GLY A 248 4.89 11.08 -4.81
CA GLY A 248 4.64 10.08 -5.85
C GLY A 248 5.03 8.67 -5.38
N MET A 249 4.88 8.36 -4.08
CA MET A 249 5.21 7.07 -3.51
C MET A 249 3.95 6.19 -3.40
N PRO A 250 3.86 5.08 -4.16
CA PRO A 250 2.76 4.14 -4.03
C PRO A 250 2.71 3.52 -2.64
N LEU A 251 1.50 3.26 -2.15
CA LEU A 251 1.26 2.62 -0.86
C LEU A 251 0.63 1.23 -1.08
N ILE A 252 1.03 0.27 -0.26
CA ILE A 252 0.38 -1.03 -0.16
C ILE A 252 -0.21 -1.14 1.24
N ASP A 253 -1.51 -1.02 1.32
CA ASP A 253 -2.25 -1.03 2.56
C ASP A 253 -2.69 -2.43 2.98
N GLY A 254 -2.65 -2.67 4.28
CA GLY A 254 -3.15 -3.88 4.91
C GLY A 254 -2.43 -5.17 4.47
N PRO A 255 -1.10 -5.23 4.34
CA PRO A 255 -0.40 -6.48 4.11
C PRO A 255 -0.44 -7.37 5.36
N ASP A 256 -0.44 -8.70 5.17
CA ASP A 256 -0.16 -9.67 6.22
C ASP A 256 1.35 -9.85 6.36
N VAL A 257 1.92 -9.22 7.35
CA VAL A 257 3.37 -9.27 7.62
C VAL A 257 3.75 -10.27 8.71
N SER A 258 2.79 -11.04 9.24
CA SER A 258 3.03 -11.98 10.35
C SER A 258 3.97 -13.11 9.95
N ALA A 259 3.72 -13.73 8.79
CA ALA A 259 4.57 -14.79 8.27
C ALA A 259 5.95 -14.28 7.85
N LEU A 260 6.03 -13.01 7.40
CA LEU A 260 7.29 -12.35 7.08
C LEU A 260 8.15 -12.17 8.33
N ALA A 261 7.58 -11.66 9.42
CA ALA A 261 8.28 -11.48 10.70
C ALA A 261 8.87 -12.81 11.21
N ALA A 262 8.07 -13.89 11.17
CA ALA A 262 8.53 -15.21 11.55
C ALA A 262 9.68 -15.71 10.66
N THR A 263 9.58 -15.52 9.34
CA THR A 263 10.61 -15.94 8.39
C THR A 263 11.89 -15.13 8.54
N CYS A 264 11.80 -13.82 8.74
CA CYS A 264 12.98 -12.97 9.01
C CYS A 264 13.71 -13.42 10.28
N THR A 265 12.97 -13.74 11.34
CA THR A 265 13.53 -14.28 12.59
C THR A 265 14.22 -15.63 12.37
N GLU A 266 13.58 -16.57 11.65
CA GLU A 266 14.12 -17.89 11.33
C GLU A 266 15.42 -17.81 10.52
N LEU A 267 15.45 -16.94 9.50
CA LEU A 267 16.58 -16.78 8.60
C LEU A 267 17.67 -15.83 9.12
N GLY A 268 17.38 -15.05 10.16
CA GLY A 268 18.29 -14.03 10.68
C GLY A 268 18.59 -12.92 9.67
N ARG A 269 17.64 -12.62 8.77
CA ARG A 269 17.79 -11.56 7.77
C ARG A 269 16.45 -10.86 7.49
N HIS A 270 16.57 -9.56 7.19
CA HIS A 270 15.44 -8.65 7.05
C HIS A 270 15.35 -8.01 5.66
N ASP A 271 16.14 -8.51 4.71
CA ASP A 271 16.08 -8.09 3.30
C ASP A 271 15.79 -9.29 2.38
N PHE A 272 15.09 -9.01 1.30
CA PHE A 272 14.59 -10.02 0.35
C PHE A 272 14.32 -9.39 -1.01
N LEU A 273 14.09 -10.21 -2.03
CA LEU A 273 13.48 -9.76 -3.27
C LEU A 273 11.99 -9.50 -3.03
N PHE A 274 11.57 -8.26 -3.20
CA PHE A 274 10.17 -7.83 -3.14
C PHE A 274 9.59 -7.80 -4.55
N VAL A 275 8.43 -8.44 -4.73
CA VAL A 275 7.73 -8.48 -6.02
C VAL A 275 6.24 -8.21 -5.81
N VAL A 276 5.70 -7.27 -6.55
CA VAL A 276 4.26 -7.07 -6.69
C VAL A 276 3.92 -6.66 -8.13
N ALA A 277 2.94 -7.31 -8.73
CA ALA A 277 2.53 -7.05 -10.10
C ALA A 277 1.01 -6.78 -10.16
N PRO A 278 0.58 -5.53 -10.07
CA PRO A 278 -0.83 -5.18 -10.22
C PRO A 278 -1.34 -5.54 -11.61
N MET A 279 -2.63 -5.89 -11.70
CA MET A 279 -3.28 -6.09 -13.00
C MET A 279 -3.23 -4.78 -13.82
N ALA A 280 -3.06 -4.91 -15.14
CA ALA A 280 -3.03 -3.77 -16.06
C ALA A 280 -4.46 -3.22 -16.31
N VAL A 281 -5.09 -2.66 -15.29
CA VAL A 281 -6.41 -2.03 -15.38
C VAL A 281 -6.26 -0.54 -15.58
N THR A 282 -6.58 -0.06 -16.79
CA THR A 282 -6.53 1.37 -17.12
C THR A 282 -7.55 2.14 -16.28
N GLY A 283 -7.06 3.16 -15.58
CA GLY A 283 -7.91 4.08 -14.80
C GLY A 283 -8.30 3.57 -13.42
N ALA A 284 -7.74 2.45 -12.94
CA ALA A 284 -7.96 2.04 -11.57
C ALA A 284 -7.19 2.93 -10.59
N THR A 285 -7.86 3.35 -9.50
CA THR A 285 -7.29 4.17 -8.43
C THR A 285 -6.55 3.35 -7.38
N GLY A 286 -6.81 2.05 -7.34
CA GLY A 286 -6.15 1.04 -6.53
C GLY A 286 -6.55 -0.34 -7.00
N LEU A 287 -5.79 -1.35 -6.64
CA LEU A 287 -6.06 -2.75 -6.98
C LEU A 287 -5.66 -3.69 -5.86
N PRO A 288 -6.43 -4.77 -5.63
CA PRO A 288 -5.95 -5.84 -4.77
C PRO A 288 -4.67 -6.43 -5.34
N VAL A 289 -3.73 -6.68 -4.46
CA VAL A 289 -2.43 -7.25 -4.81
C VAL A 289 -2.02 -8.33 -3.81
N ASN A 290 -1.16 -9.22 -4.26
CA ASN A 290 -0.45 -10.16 -3.40
C ASN A 290 1.05 -9.88 -3.51
N PRO A 291 1.62 -9.01 -2.67
CA PRO A 291 3.06 -8.80 -2.66
C PRO A 291 3.76 -10.06 -2.14
N LEU A 292 4.93 -10.34 -2.69
CA LEU A 292 5.75 -11.48 -2.32
C LEU A 292 7.10 -11.02 -1.78
N ALA A 293 7.51 -11.62 -0.66
CA ALA A 293 8.88 -11.58 -0.17
C ALA A 293 9.57 -12.91 -0.52
N ILE A 294 10.70 -12.85 -1.24
CA ILE A 294 11.43 -14.02 -1.72
C ILE A 294 12.87 -13.95 -1.19
N PHE A 295 13.22 -14.93 -0.36
CA PHE A 295 14.53 -15.04 0.29
C PHE A 295 15.48 -15.98 -0.44
#